data_ac14ad81c649fcccde3fd88b96ffc400
#
_entry.id   ac14ad81c649fcccde3fd88b96ffc400
#
_cell.length_a   1.000
_cell.length_b   1.000
_cell.length_c   1.000
_cell.angle_alpha   90.00
_cell.angle_beta   90.00
_cell.angle_gamma   90.00
#
_symmetry.space_group_name_H-M   'P 1'
#
loop_
_entity.id
_entity.type
_entity.pdbx_description
1 polymer ?
#
loop_
_entity_poly.entity_id
_entity_poly.type
_entity_poly.pdbx_seq_one_letter_code
_entity_poly.pdbx_strand_id
1 'polypeptide(L)'
;MEETKEIKIHSKDRYSDIKAYKHTRPILVPRASMPDGHPVANGYINANFVDGPLGQIGDRKIIASQGPLENTFQDFWRMIAQENVTLIVTTCNLTEKGRSKCHQFWPPVEGNQKPAWEAAIQSVNISVEPID
;
A
#
# COMPACT_ATOMS: atom_id res chain seq x y z
N MET A 1 8.92 11.17 -22.12
CA MET A 1 8.09 10.04 -21.63
C MET A 1 8.63 9.38 -20.34
N GLU A 2 9.93 9.35 -20.10
CA GLU A 2 10.51 8.84 -18.84
C GLU A 2 10.25 9.77 -17.65
N GLU A 3 10.36 11.07 -17.82
CA GLU A 3 10.13 12.09 -16.80
C GLU A 3 8.73 12.03 -16.18
N THR A 4 7.71 11.75 -16.98
CA THR A 4 6.33 11.65 -16.49
C THR A 4 6.09 10.37 -15.65
N LYS A 5 6.86 9.31 -15.92
CA LYS A 5 6.80 8.06 -15.13
C LYS A 5 7.53 8.23 -13.80
N GLU A 6 8.68 8.90 -13.78
CA GLU A 6 9.42 9.19 -12.55
C GLU A 6 8.66 10.11 -11.61
N ILE A 7 8.07 11.19 -12.11
CA ILE A 7 7.25 12.11 -11.29
C ILE A 7 6.07 11.37 -10.65
N LYS A 8 5.41 10.46 -11.38
CA LYS A 8 4.31 9.65 -10.83
C LYS A 8 4.76 8.65 -9.75
N ILE A 9 5.99 8.16 -9.83
CA ILE A 9 6.58 7.29 -8.81
C ILE A 9 6.91 8.08 -7.55
N HIS A 10 7.52 9.24 -7.68
CA HIS A 10 7.90 10.10 -6.55
C HIS A 10 6.69 10.57 -5.71
N SER A 11 5.52 10.74 -6.33
CA SER A 11 4.29 11.08 -5.60
C SER A 11 3.79 9.96 -4.68
N LYS A 12 4.30 8.74 -4.82
CA LYS A 12 3.94 7.58 -4.00
C LYS A 12 4.85 7.38 -2.78
N ASP A 13 5.92 8.14 -2.68
CA ASP A 13 6.83 8.10 -1.54
C ASP A 13 6.46 9.16 -0.52
N ARG A 14 6.35 8.77 0.76
CA ARG A 14 6.08 9.72 1.83
C ARG A 14 7.21 10.71 2.02
N TYR A 15 8.44 10.25 1.83
CA TYR A 15 9.66 11.03 1.87
C TYR A 15 10.44 10.86 0.58
N SER A 16 10.85 11.95 -0.04
CA SER A 16 11.53 11.95 -1.34
C SER A 16 12.88 11.22 -1.34
N ASP A 17 13.51 11.14 -0.18
CA ASP A 17 14.81 10.52 0.07
C ASP A 17 14.73 9.09 0.58
N ILE A 18 13.53 8.58 0.91
CA ILE A 18 13.33 7.22 1.41
C ILE A 18 12.51 6.42 0.39
N LYS A 19 13.21 5.56 -0.33
CA LYS A 19 12.64 4.74 -1.40
C LYS A 19 12.84 3.27 -1.12
N ALA A 20 11.93 2.45 -1.66
CA ALA A 20 12.07 1.00 -1.60
C ALA A 20 13.26 0.50 -2.43
N TYR A 21 14.00 -0.47 -1.89
CA TYR A 21 15.06 -1.15 -2.62
C TYR A 21 14.50 -1.90 -3.82
N LYS A 22 15.16 -1.75 -4.97
CA LYS A 22 14.69 -2.27 -6.24
C LYS A 22 14.61 -3.81 -6.28
N HIS A 23 15.57 -4.47 -5.64
CA HIS A 23 15.73 -5.94 -5.68
C HIS A 23 14.80 -6.71 -4.73
N THR A 24 14.28 -6.07 -3.69
CA THR A 24 13.38 -6.72 -2.70
C THR A 24 11.97 -6.13 -2.70
N ARG A 25 11.69 -5.21 -3.61
CA ARG A 25 10.38 -4.56 -3.69
C ARG A 25 9.33 -5.51 -4.29
N PRO A 26 8.15 -5.67 -3.65
CA PRO A 26 7.02 -6.30 -4.32
C PRO A 26 6.64 -5.52 -5.57
N ILE A 27 6.32 -6.21 -6.64
CA ILE A 27 5.82 -5.59 -7.87
C ILE A 27 4.33 -5.88 -7.96
N LEU A 28 3.53 -4.82 -7.92
CA LEU A 28 2.08 -4.96 -8.05
C LEU A 28 1.72 -5.35 -9.47
N VAL A 29 1.00 -6.47 -9.61
CA VAL A 29 0.53 -6.95 -10.90
C VAL A 29 -0.64 -6.09 -11.36
N PRO A 30 -0.60 -5.51 -12.58
CA PRO A 30 -1.74 -4.82 -13.14
C PRO A 30 -2.95 -5.76 -13.24
N ARG A 31 -4.13 -5.27 -12.84
CA ARG A 31 -5.37 -6.00 -13.08
C ARG A 31 -6.00 -5.53 -14.38
N ALA A 32 -6.58 -6.47 -15.16
CA ALA A 32 -7.19 -6.20 -16.45
C ALA A 32 -8.34 -5.16 -16.41
N SER A 33 -8.90 -4.90 -15.23
CA SER A 33 -9.99 -3.94 -15.04
C SER A 33 -9.53 -2.52 -14.67
N MET A 34 -8.21 -2.25 -14.63
CA MET A 34 -7.73 -0.92 -14.28
C MET A 34 -7.72 -0.01 -15.51
N PRO A 35 -8.28 1.21 -15.41
CA PRO A 35 -8.22 2.18 -16.50
C PRO A 35 -6.78 2.48 -16.90
N ASP A 36 -6.53 2.64 -18.18
CA ASP A 36 -5.25 3.12 -18.68
C ASP A 36 -4.87 4.44 -17.98
N GLY A 37 -3.66 4.49 -17.45
CA GLY A 37 -3.18 5.65 -16.70
C GLY A 37 -3.44 5.61 -15.18
N HIS A 38 -4.04 4.56 -14.65
CA HIS A 38 -4.12 4.38 -13.20
C HIS A 38 -2.72 4.38 -12.57
N PRO A 39 -2.51 5.05 -11.41
CA PRO A 39 -1.19 5.16 -10.77
C PRO A 39 -0.48 3.83 -10.52
N VAL A 40 -1.24 2.74 -10.45
CA VAL A 40 -0.72 1.38 -10.24
C VAL A 40 -0.17 0.73 -11.50
N ALA A 41 -0.40 1.30 -12.68
CA ALA A 41 0.08 0.73 -13.95
C ALA A 41 1.60 0.46 -13.98
N ASN A 42 2.39 1.12 -13.14
CA ASN A 42 3.83 0.91 -13.03
C ASN A 42 4.25 -0.15 -12.00
N GLY A 43 3.32 -0.72 -11.24
CA GLY A 43 3.58 -1.75 -10.23
C GLY A 43 4.35 -1.28 -8.99
N TYR A 44 4.60 0.02 -8.84
CA TYR A 44 5.40 0.55 -7.74
C TYR A 44 4.61 0.65 -6.45
N ILE A 45 5.24 0.19 -5.36
CA ILE A 45 4.85 0.45 -3.98
C ILE A 45 6.11 0.64 -3.14
N ASN A 46 6.11 1.58 -2.19
CA ASN A 46 7.22 1.77 -1.27
C ASN A 46 7.15 0.74 -0.13
N ALA A 47 7.59 -0.46 -0.41
CA ALA A 47 7.67 -1.60 0.49
C ALA A 47 8.80 -2.54 0.05
N ASN A 48 9.31 -3.32 0.97
CA ASN A 48 10.33 -4.32 0.68
C ASN A 48 10.06 -5.64 1.42
N PHE A 49 10.31 -6.75 0.78
CA PHE A 49 10.51 -8.00 1.50
C PHE A 49 11.74 -7.89 2.39
N VAL A 50 11.63 -8.35 3.63
CA VAL A 50 12.77 -8.40 4.55
C VAL A 50 13.61 -9.62 4.25
N ASP A 51 14.87 -9.42 3.93
CA ASP A 51 15.80 -10.49 3.60
C ASP A 51 16.31 -11.24 4.84
N GLY A 52 16.74 -12.49 4.61
CA GLY A 52 17.39 -13.32 5.61
C GLY A 52 16.45 -13.96 6.63
N PRO A 53 17.01 -14.62 7.66
CA PRO A 53 16.24 -15.42 8.61
C PRO A 53 15.23 -14.61 9.43
N LEU A 54 15.51 -13.33 9.68
CA LEU A 54 14.60 -12.41 10.40
C LEU A 54 13.41 -11.98 9.56
N GLY A 55 13.47 -12.16 8.24
CA GLY A 55 12.39 -11.84 7.32
C GLY A 55 11.33 -12.93 7.18
N GLN A 56 11.45 -14.01 7.96
CA GLN A 56 10.54 -15.15 7.89
C GLN A 56 10.00 -15.51 9.27
N ILE A 57 8.71 -15.81 9.31
CA ILE A 57 8.03 -16.39 10.48
C ILE A 57 7.38 -17.70 9.98
N GLY A 58 8.01 -18.84 10.25
CA GLY A 58 7.64 -20.10 9.62
C GLY A 58 7.82 -20.03 8.10
N ASP A 59 6.79 -20.38 7.34
CA ASP A 59 6.78 -20.31 5.86
C ASP A 59 6.40 -18.92 5.32
N ARG A 60 6.20 -17.93 6.20
CA ARG A 60 5.72 -16.60 5.82
C ARG A 60 6.85 -15.60 5.74
N LYS A 61 6.78 -14.73 4.74
CA LYS A 61 7.69 -13.60 4.56
C LYS A 61 7.16 -12.35 5.26
N ILE A 62 8.07 -11.52 5.73
CA ILE A 62 7.76 -10.20 6.28
C ILE A 62 7.93 -9.16 5.18
N ILE A 63 6.99 -8.25 5.06
CA ILE A 63 7.08 -7.07 4.22
C ILE A 63 7.13 -5.84 5.13
N ALA A 64 8.16 -5.03 4.98
CA ALA A 64 8.25 -3.71 5.60
C ALA A 64 7.74 -2.68 4.60
N SER A 65 6.78 -1.85 5.00
CA SER A 65 6.15 -0.83 4.16
C SER A 65 6.12 0.52 4.86
N GLN A 66 6.23 1.59 4.08
CA GLN A 66 5.85 2.91 4.60
C GLN A 66 4.37 2.92 5.02
N GLY A 67 4.01 3.82 5.93
CA GLY A 67 2.59 4.11 6.16
C GLY A 67 1.94 4.61 4.86
N PRO A 68 0.86 3.99 4.38
CA PRO A 68 0.23 4.39 3.12
C PRO A 68 -0.13 5.87 3.10
N LEU A 69 -0.04 6.47 1.93
CA LEU A 69 -0.56 7.80 1.62
C LEU A 69 -2.03 7.69 1.17
N GLU A 70 -2.72 8.81 1.13
CA GLU A 70 -4.08 8.87 0.58
C GLU A 70 -4.14 8.34 -0.86
N ASN A 71 -3.10 8.58 -1.66
CA ASN A 71 -3.00 8.10 -3.04
C ASN A 71 -2.37 6.70 -3.18
N THR A 72 -1.98 6.04 -2.11
CA THR A 72 -1.36 4.71 -2.15
C THR A 72 -2.03 3.64 -1.27
N PHE A 73 -3.07 3.99 -0.49
CA PHE A 73 -3.71 2.99 0.37
C PHE A 73 -4.42 1.88 -0.42
N GLN A 74 -4.89 2.16 -1.63
CA GLN A 74 -5.42 1.15 -2.55
C GLN A 74 -4.32 0.20 -3.03
N ASP A 75 -3.15 0.72 -3.37
CA ASP A 75 -1.97 -0.07 -3.73
C ASP A 75 -1.53 -0.95 -2.57
N PHE A 76 -1.59 -0.43 -1.35
CA PHE A 76 -1.31 -1.18 -0.14
C PHE A 76 -2.24 -2.40 0.01
N TRP A 77 -3.56 -2.22 -0.16
CA TRP A 77 -4.52 -3.32 -0.12
C TRP A 77 -4.30 -4.33 -1.25
N ARG A 78 -3.91 -3.87 -2.43
CA ARG A 78 -3.56 -4.77 -3.53
C ARG A 78 -2.34 -5.62 -3.21
N MET A 79 -1.32 -5.04 -2.59
CA MET A 79 -0.16 -5.79 -2.09
C MET A 79 -0.58 -6.84 -1.06
N ILE A 80 -1.42 -6.46 -0.08
CA ILE A 80 -1.95 -7.36 0.94
C ILE A 80 -2.62 -8.58 0.30
N ALA A 81 -3.48 -8.35 -0.69
CA ALA A 81 -4.18 -9.42 -1.40
C ALA A 81 -3.24 -10.26 -2.27
N GLN A 82 -2.35 -9.62 -3.04
CA GLN A 82 -1.41 -10.30 -3.93
C GLN A 82 -0.46 -11.21 -3.17
N GLU A 83 0.06 -10.75 -2.05
CA GLU A 83 1.07 -11.47 -1.25
C GLU A 83 0.44 -12.36 -0.16
N ASN A 84 -0.88 -12.50 -0.14
CA ASN A 84 -1.62 -13.31 0.84
C ASN A 84 -1.24 -12.96 2.29
N VAL A 85 -1.16 -11.68 2.60
CA VAL A 85 -0.82 -11.19 3.94
C VAL A 85 -1.97 -11.51 4.90
N THR A 86 -1.65 -12.07 6.05
CA THR A 86 -2.64 -12.50 7.07
C THR A 86 -2.58 -11.67 8.34
N LEU A 87 -1.53 -10.86 8.51
CA LEU A 87 -1.36 -10.00 9.68
C LEU A 87 -0.71 -8.69 9.26
N ILE A 88 -1.29 -7.59 9.69
CA ILE A 88 -0.73 -6.24 9.52
C ILE A 88 -0.42 -5.68 10.91
N VAL A 89 0.81 -5.22 11.10
CA VAL A 89 1.25 -4.55 12.32
C VAL A 89 1.61 -3.10 11.99
N THR A 90 0.92 -2.17 12.61
CA THR A 90 1.19 -0.73 12.46
C THR A 90 2.00 -0.25 13.65
N THR A 91 3.17 0.34 13.39
CA THR A 91 4.12 0.80 14.41
C THR A 91 4.13 2.33 14.59
N CYS A 92 3.26 3.05 13.91
CA CYS A 92 3.13 4.51 14.01
C CYS A 92 1.67 4.92 14.24
N ASN A 93 1.49 6.13 14.75
CA ASN A 93 0.19 6.78 14.76
C ASN A 93 -0.14 7.37 13.38
N LEU A 94 -1.42 7.70 13.13
CA LEU A 94 -1.80 8.41 11.90
C LEU A 94 -1.13 9.76 11.79
N THR A 95 -1.00 10.47 12.91
CA THR A 95 -0.36 11.79 13.01
C THR A 95 0.57 11.81 14.21
N GLU A 96 1.78 12.32 14.02
CA GLU A 96 2.77 12.50 15.07
C GLU A 96 3.37 13.89 14.94
N LYS A 97 3.37 14.65 16.05
CA LYS A 97 3.90 16.04 16.09
C LYS A 97 3.34 16.92 14.96
N GLY A 98 2.03 16.81 14.70
CA GLY A 98 1.33 17.57 13.66
C GLY A 98 1.61 17.13 12.22
N ARG A 99 2.34 16.05 12.01
CA ARG A 99 2.65 15.51 10.68
C ARG A 99 1.94 14.20 10.44
N SER A 100 1.35 14.04 9.26
CA SER A 100 0.77 12.76 8.83
C SER A 100 1.86 11.72 8.66
N LYS A 101 1.69 10.57 9.31
CA LYS A 101 2.62 9.42 9.25
C LYS A 101 2.02 8.22 8.53
N CYS A 102 0.70 8.12 8.50
CA CYS A 102 -0.02 7.03 7.86
C CYS A 102 -1.42 7.50 7.52
N HIS A 103 -1.87 7.29 6.30
CA HIS A 103 -3.29 7.41 5.97
C HIS A 103 -4.04 6.21 6.56
N GLN A 104 -5.22 6.44 7.10
CA GLN A 104 -6.03 5.34 7.61
C GLN A 104 -6.43 4.42 6.45
N PHE A 105 -5.84 3.24 6.40
CA PHE A 105 -6.09 2.25 5.35
C PHE A 105 -7.12 1.20 5.76
N TRP A 106 -7.40 1.04 7.05
CA TRP A 106 -8.45 0.15 7.56
C TRP A 106 -9.83 0.82 7.50
N PRO A 107 -10.92 0.03 7.47
CA PRO A 107 -12.26 0.58 7.40
C PRO A 107 -12.55 1.52 8.56
N PRO A 108 -13.11 2.71 8.32
CA PRO A 108 -13.64 3.53 9.40
C PRO A 108 -14.81 2.80 10.07
N VAL A 109 -14.82 2.80 11.40
CA VAL A 109 -15.83 2.06 12.19
C VAL A 109 -17.20 2.65 12.00
N GLU A 110 -17.30 4.00 11.91
CA GLU A 110 -18.56 4.74 11.70
C GLU A 110 -18.30 6.05 10.95
N GLY A 111 -19.35 6.59 10.32
CA GLY A 111 -19.37 7.95 9.78
C GLY A 111 -19.42 8.05 8.26
N ASN A 112 -19.44 9.30 7.77
CA ASN A 112 -19.61 9.64 6.35
C ASN A 112 -18.43 9.19 5.45
N GLN A 113 -17.31 8.79 6.02
CA GLN A 113 -16.14 8.36 5.26
C GLN A 113 -16.20 6.88 4.85
N LYS A 114 -17.03 6.07 5.50
CA LYS A 114 -17.14 4.63 5.21
C LYS A 114 -17.54 4.34 3.76
N PRO A 115 -18.57 4.97 3.18
CA PRO A 115 -18.95 4.72 1.79
C PRO A 115 -17.85 5.08 0.79
N ALA A 116 -17.14 6.18 1.02
CA ALA A 116 -16.03 6.60 0.16
C ALA A 116 -14.85 5.62 0.24
N TRP A 117 -14.54 5.14 1.43
CA TRP A 117 -13.50 4.14 1.64
C TRP A 117 -13.86 2.80 0.95
N GLU A 118 -15.09 2.33 1.13
CA GLU A 118 -15.58 1.10 0.50
C GLU A 118 -15.53 1.20 -1.03
N ALA A 119 -16.00 2.31 -1.61
CA ALA A 119 -15.94 2.55 -3.05
C ALA A 119 -14.49 2.57 -3.57
N ALA A 120 -13.57 3.18 -2.83
CA ALA A 120 -12.15 3.23 -3.19
C ALA A 120 -11.52 1.84 -3.21
N ILE A 121 -11.83 0.99 -2.23
CA ILE A 121 -11.31 -0.39 -2.18
C ILE A 121 -11.97 -1.27 -3.23
N GLN A 122 -13.27 -1.14 -3.47
CA GLN A 122 -13.95 -1.87 -4.52
C GLN A 122 -13.43 -1.52 -5.92
N SER A 123 -12.99 -0.28 -6.15
CA SER A 123 -12.42 0.13 -7.44
C SER A 123 -11.17 -0.65 -7.81
N VAL A 124 -10.45 -1.22 -6.84
CA VAL A 124 -9.31 -2.12 -7.06
C VAL A 124 -9.68 -3.60 -6.90
N ASN A 125 -10.98 -3.89 -6.92
CA ASN A 125 -11.54 -5.24 -6.90
C ASN A 125 -11.15 -6.04 -5.63
N ILE A 126 -11.19 -5.37 -4.49
CA ILE A 126 -10.97 -5.95 -3.16
C ILE A 126 -12.23 -5.73 -2.34
N SER A 127 -12.63 -6.73 -1.59
CA SER A 127 -13.66 -6.63 -0.55
C SER A 127 -13.03 -6.83 0.83
N VAL A 128 -13.47 -6.08 1.80
CA VAL A 128 -13.04 -6.20 3.19
C VAL A 128 -14.30 -6.34 4.04
N GLU A 129 -14.39 -7.45 4.72
CA GLU A 129 -15.51 -7.74 5.62
C GLU A 129 -15.02 -7.85 7.06
N PRO A 130 -15.73 -7.28 8.03
CA PRO A 130 -15.41 -7.50 9.43
C PRO A 130 -15.63 -8.98 9.79
N ILE A 131 -14.76 -9.51 10.62
CA ILE A 131 -14.93 -10.82 11.23
C ILE A 131 -15.50 -10.58 12.64
N ASP A 132 -16.67 -11.08 12.87
CA ASP A 132 -17.32 -11.03 14.18
C ASP A 132 -16.62 -11.95 15.20
#